data_26d29376d3d3fc3ce17f67587bedda82
#
_entry.id   26d29376d3d3fc3ce17f67587bedda82
#
_cell.length_a   1.000
_cell.length_b   1.000
_cell.length_c   1.000
_cell.angle_alpha   90.00
_cell.angle_beta   90.00
_cell.angle_gamma   90.00
#
_symmetry.space_group_name_H-M   'P 1'
#
loop_
_entity.id
_entity.type
_entity.pdbx_description
1 polymer ?
#
loop_
_entity_poly.entity_id
_entity_poly.type
_entity_poly.pdbx_seq_one_letter_code
_entity_poly.pdbx_strand_id
1 'polypeptide(L)'
;MSYITPDIIEVKALEEYKIYIKFETNEEKIYDMKTLINKIEYYKKLKNIEYFNKVVPRGETVEWPGGEDVSPESLYYESKPI
;
A
#
# COMPACT_ATOMS: atom_id res chain seq x y z
N MET A 1 -5.34 -21.95 -8.12
CA MET A 1 -6.19 -20.86 -8.61
C MET A 1 -5.50 -19.53 -8.34
N SER A 2 -5.37 -18.70 -9.35
CA SER A 2 -4.77 -17.39 -9.16
C SER A 2 -5.86 -16.36 -8.86
N TYR A 3 -5.59 -15.48 -7.91
CA TYR A 3 -6.49 -14.37 -7.62
C TYR A 3 -6.16 -13.24 -8.57
N ILE A 4 -7.20 -12.62 -9.10
CA ILE A 4 -7.04 -11.44 -9.93
C ILE A 4 -7.45 -10.25 -9.09
N THR A 5 -6.51 -9.34 -8.88
CA THR A 5 -6.80 -8.09 -8.18
C THR A 5 -6.78 -6.94 -9.18
N PRO A 6 -7.59 -5.90 -8.96
CA PRO A 6 -7.60 -4.78 -9.88
C PRO A 6 -6.33 -3.95 -9.75
N ASP A 7 -6.02 -3.20 -10.79
CA ASP A 7 -4.90 -2.26 -10.76
C ASP A 7 -5.22 -1.10 -9.84
N ILE A 8 -4.16 -0.50 -9.30
CA ILE A 8 -4.25 0.68 -8.46
C ILE A 8 -4.01 1.90 -9.33
N ILE A 9 -4.95 2.84 -9.33
CA ILE A 9 -4.83 4.05 -10.14
C ILE A 9 -4.39 5.26 -9.34
N GLU A 10 -4.50 5.19 -8.01
CA GLU A 10 -4.07 6.30 -7.16
C GLU A 10 -3.69 5.77 -5.79
N VAL A 11 -2.64 6.34 -5.20
CA VAL A 11 -2.27 6.06 -3.82
C VAL A 11 -1.82 7.35 -3.15
N LYS A 12 -2.14 7.50 -1.88
CA LYS A 12 -1.72 8.66 -1.07
C LYS A 12 -1.28 8.18 0.30
N ALA A 13 -0.14 8.67 0.75
CA ALA A 13 0.30 8.43 2.11
C ALA A 13 -0.54 9.28 3.06
N LEU A 14 -1.02 8.66 4.13
CA LEU A 14 -1.82 9.32 5.15
C LEU A 14 -1.07 9.30 6.48
N GLU A 15 -1.63 9.95 7.48
CA GLU A 15 -1.07 9.96 8.82
C GLU A 15 -1.09 8.55 9.43
N GLU A 16 -0.22 8.33 10.39
CA GLU A 16 -0.12 7.07 11.14
C GLU A 16 0.19 5.86 10.25
N TYR A 17 0.99 6.08 9.19
CA TYR A 17 1.45 5.02 8.29
C TYR A 17 0.32 4.27 7.60
N LYS A 18 -0.75 4.98 7.31
CA LYS A 18 -1.83 4.45 6.47
C LYS A 18 -1.67 4.95 5.06
N ILE A 19 -2.21 4.19 4.10
CA ILE A 19 -2.25 4.63 2.72
C ILE A 19 -3.67 4.54 2.19
N TYR A 20 -4.06 5.57 1.44
CA TYR A 20 -5.31 5.58 0.71
C TYR A 20 -5.04 4.98 -0.66
N ILE A 21 -5.90 4.08 -1.11
CA ILE A 21 -5.73 3.38 -2.37
C ILE A 21 -7.03 3.47 -3.16
N LYS A 22 -6.93 3.85 -4.43
CA LYS A 22 -8.05 3.80 -5.36
C LYS A 22 -7.74 2.80 -6.45
N PHE A 23 -8.66 1.88 -6.68
CA PHE A 23 -8.52 0.83 -7.69
C PHE A 23 -9.23 1.23 -8.98
N GLU A 24 -8.87 0.58 -10.08
CA GLU A 24 -9.51 0.83 -11.38
C GLU A 24 -11.02 0.51 -11.37
N THR A 25 -11.46 -0.27 -10.41
CA THR A 25 -12.89 -0.56 -10.19
C THR A 25 -13.64 0.60 -9.56
N ASN A 26 -12.93 1.67 -9.21
CA ASN A 26 -13.41 2.82 -8.43
C ASN A 26 -13.58 2.52 -6.95
N GLU A 27 -13.18 1.35 -6.48
CA GLU A 27 -13.15 1.07 -5.05
C GLU A 27 -12.08 1.91 -4.37
N GLU A 28 -12.40 2.48 -3.23
CA GLU A 28 -11.47 3.27 -2.43
C GLU A 28 -11.30 2.58 -1.09
N LYS A 29 -10.06 2.36 -0.69
CA LYS A 29 -9.76 1.63 0.54
C LYS A 29 -8.59 2.28 1.27
N ILE A 30 -8.47 1.95 2.56
CA ILE A 30 -7.34 2.38 3.37
C ILE A 30 -6.64 1.14 3.91
N TYR A 31 -5.33 1.09 3.75
CA TYR A 31 -4.49 0.02 4.25
C TYR A 31 -3.57 0.55 5.33
N ASP A 32 -3.50 -0.15 6.45
CA ASP A 32 -2.66 0.23 7.59
C ASP A 32 -1.32 -0.49 7.50
N MET A 33 -0.24 0.26 7.28
CA MET A 33 1.11 -0.29 7.18
C MET A 33 1.82 -0.39 8.52
N LYS A 34 1.24 0.15 9.58
CA LYS A 34 1.93 0.28 10.87
C LYS A 34 2.46 -1.05 11.40
N THR A 35 1.62 -2.08 11.36
CA THR A 35 2.01 -3.39 11.88
C THR A 35 3.16 -3.99 11.09
N LEU A 36 3.11 -3.87 9.75
CA LEU A 36 4.17 -4.39 8.89
C LEU A 36 5.48 -3.63 9.13
N ILE A 37 5.40 -2.31 9.24
CA ILE A 37 6.58 -1.47 9.45
C ILE A 37 7.27 -1.82 10.76
N ASN A 38 6.48 -2.12 11.81
CA ASN A 38 7.03 -2.41 13.12
C ASN A 38 7.55 -3.84 13.27
N LYS A 39 7.02 -4.78 12.50
CA LYS A 39 7.37 -6.20 12.63
C LYS A 39 8.35 -6.71 11.61
N ILE A 40 8.37 -6.13 10.40
CA ILE A 40 9.13 -6.69 9.30
C ILE A 40 10.27 -5.75 8.93
N GLU A 41 11.51 -6.25 9.06
CA GLU A 41 12.72 -5.48 8.78
C GLU A 41 12.74 -4.91 7.36
N TYR A 42 12.17 -5.62 6.42
CA TYR A 42 12.05 -5.19 5.02
C TYR A 42 11.42 -3.80 4.89
N TYR A 43 10.51 -3.45 5.80
CA TYR A 43 9.77 -2.17 5.72
C TYR A 43 10.33 -1.08 6.64
N LYS A 44 11.48 -1.28 7.26
CA LYS A 44 11.96 -0.34 8.28
C LYS A 44 12.21 1.06 7.74
N LYS A 45 12.57 1.19 6.47
CA LYS A 45 12.79 2.52 5.87
C LYS A 45 11.52 3.35 5.84
N LEU A 46 10.37 2.71 5.84
CA LEU A 46 9.08 3.38 5.80
C LEU A 46 8.75 4.11 7.11
N LYS A 47 9.52 3.87 8.16
CA LYS A 47 9.37 4.63 9.40
C LYS A 47 9.69 6.11 9.18
N ASN A 48 10.54 6.41 8.22
CA ASN A 48 10.84 7.78 7.84
C ASN A 48 9.65 8.33 7.05
N ILE A 49 8.99 9.35 7.60
CA ILE A 49 7.77 9.91 7.01
C ILE A 49 8.02 10.44 5.60
N GLU A 50 9.13 11.12 5.37
CA GLU A 50 9.44 11.64 4.04
C GLU A 50 9.57 10.52 3.02
N TYR A 51 10.19 9.40 3.41
CA TYR A 51 10.33 8.25 2.54
C TYR A 51 8.96 7.58 2.32
N PHE A 52 8.18 7.43 3.39
CA PHE A 52 6.85 6.84 3.31
C PHE A 52 5.95 7.59 2.33
N ASN A 53 6.07 8.92 2.31
CA ASN A 53 5.26 9.77 1.44
C ASN A 53 5.60 9.63 -0.05
N LYS A 54 6.67 8.92 -0.39
CA LYS A 54 7.09 8.75 -1.79
C LYS A 54 6.44 7.54 -2.46
N VAL A 55 5.45 6.94 -1.84
CA VAL A 55 4.75 5.78 -2.39
C VAL A 55 4.08 6.13 -3.73
N VAL A 56 4.14 5.19 -4.67
CA VAL A 56 3.51 5.35 -6.00
C VAL A 56 2.75 4.08 -6.35
N PRO A 57 1.74 4.19 -7.22
CA PRO A 57 1.04 2.98 -7.70
C PRO A 57 1.93 2.22 -8.67
N ARG A 58 1.83 0.89 -8.63
CA ARG A 58 2.59 0.04 -9.53
C ARG A 58 1.76 -1.20 -9.87
N GLY A 59 1.01 -1.13 -10.97
CA GLY A 59 0.13 -2.21 -11.38
C GLY A 59 -0.89 -2.52 -10.29
N GLU A 60 -0.87 -3.75 -9.78
CA GLU A 60 -1.81 -4.20 -8.76
C GLU A 60 -1.36 -3.87 -7.33
N THR A 61 -0.24 -3.20 -7.18
CA THR A 61 0.28 -2.87 -5.85
C THR A 61 0.83 -1.45 -5.83
N VAL A 62 1.51 -1.12 -4.74
CA VAL A 62 2.19 0.16 -4.54
C VAL A 62 3.66 -0.13 -4.29
N GLU A 63 4.51 0.86 -4.53
CA GLU A 63 5.95 0.69 -4.38
C GLU A 63 6.58 1.96 -3.85
N TRP A 64 7.63 1.80 -3.04
CA TRP A 64 8.46 2.88 -2.56
C TRP A 64 9.77 2.90 -3.35
N PRO A 65 10.52 4.02 -3.31
CA PRO A 65 11.71 4.19 -4.18
C PRO A 65 12.76 3.08 -4.08
N GLY A 66 12.89 2.44 -2.92
CA GLY A 66 13.84 1.35 -2.74
C GLY A 66 13.36 -0.01 -3.22
N GLY A 67 12.16 -0.05 -3.81
CA GLY A 67 11.58 -1.30 -4.30
C GLY A 67 10.67 -2.02 -3.31
N GLU A 68 10.48 -1.46 -2.12
CA GLU A 68 9.54 -2.06 -1.16
C GLU A 68 8.13 -2.04 -1.75
N ASP A 69 7.44 -3.15 -1.63
CA ASP A 69 6.07 -3.27 -2.12
C ASP A 69 5.26 -4.15 -1.16
N VAL A 70 3.98 -4.27 -1.43
CA VAL A 70 3.07 -5.10 -0.62
C VAL A 70 2.38 -6.07 -1.56
N SER A 71 2.06 -7.25 -1.06
CA SER A 71 1.33 -8.25 -1.84
C SER A 71 0.02 -7.64 -2.34
N PRO A 72 -0.29 -7.76 -3.65
CA PRO A 72 -1.56 -7.26 -4.18
C PRO A 72 -2.77 -7.83 -3.45
N GLU A 73 -2.73 -9.11 -3.08
CA GLU A 73 -3.81 -9.74 -2.35
C GLU A 73 -4.01 -9.08 -0.99
N SER A 74 -2.93 -8.80 -0.27
CA SER A 74 -3.04 -8.13 1.03
C SER A 74 -3.64 -6.74 0.86
N LEU A 75 -3.18 -5.99 -0.14
CA LEU A 75 -3.71 -4.65 -0.37
C LEU A 75 -5.20 -4.66 -0.70
N TYR A 76 -5.63 -5.61 -1.50
CA TYR A 76 -7.02 -5.63 -1.93
C TYR A 76 -7.96 -6.21 -0.87
N TYR A 77 -7.57 -7.33 -0.26
CA TYR A 77 -8.46 -8.06 0.64
C TYR A 77 -8.35 -7.66 2.11
N GLU A 78 -7.22 -7.11 2.53
CA GLU A 78 -7.01 -6.73 3.93
C GLU A 78 -7.19 -5.24 4.19
N SER A 79 -7.30 -4.43 3.15
CA SER A 79 -7.59 -3.02 3.33
C SER A 79 -9.07 -2.81 3.64
N LYS A 80 -9.37 -1.69 4.27
CA LYS A 80 -10.75 -1.39 4.68
C LYS A 80 -11.38 -0.42 3.70
N PRO A 81 -12.59 -0.73 3.19
CA PRO A 81 -13.29 0.21 2.31
C PRO A 81 -13.67 1.47 3.08
N ILE A 82 -13.69 2.57 2.34
CA ILE A 82 -14.11 3.86 2.88
C ILE A 82 -15.62 3.95 2.85
#